data_98fcfa1c0ff60967702d3d1c35bbfb73
#
_entry.id   98fcfa1c0ff60967702d3d1c35bbfb73
#
_cell.length_a   1.000
_cell.length_b   1.000
_cell.length_c   1.000
_cell.angle_alpha   90.00
_cell.angle_beta   90.00
_cell.angle_gamma   90.00
#
_symmetry.space_group_name_H-M   'P 1'
#
loop_
_entity.id
_entity.type
_entity.pdbx_description
1 polymer ?
#
loop_
_entity_poly.entity_id
_entity_poly.type
_entity_poly.pdbx_seq_one_letter_code
_entity_poly.pdbx_strand_id
1 'polypeptide(L)'
;MTEEATKRRRAGGRAGNKERAGSSVIDQMPWRIPVNPDRPTEPLDADGVQAIHRGAMKILRDIGIEFLNPDAVEHLKRAGCLVNGTNVRMDEDFVMEMLARAPETFTITPRNVEREVIMGGKHMLFVNVSSPPNSWDMERGKRSGDFETFKDFMRLTQYFNCIHIAGGYPVEPIDIHPAVRHLDCLYEKLTITDKVVHAYSLGAERVEDVMEMVRLAGGLSEEEFQAKPRMYTNINSVSPLKHDYPMLDGAMRLAKRGQPVVITPFTLAGAMAPVTMAGAVTLSLAEALAAVALLQFIAPGCPVAIGTFTSNVDMKSGAPAFGTPEYMRATQMTGQLVRYYKLPLRSSGVCAANVPDGQAMWETSNSLWASVQSGTNMVYHAAGWLEGGLIASPEKFIMDCEVLQMIQRYFEAATYATTEDDIAIEAIRDVGPSGHYFGTPHTQSRYTTAFYAPFLADWRNYEAWNIDGAMWTAERAHKMYKAIMAEFVPPEMNGDHQEDLRRFVAKRKQEGGAPTDF
;
A
#
# COMPACT_ATOMS: atom_id res chain seq x y z
N MET A 1 -53.03 33.92 -1.09
CA MET A 1 -52.30 33.00 -0.26
C MET A 1 -51.19 32.44 -1.15
N THR A 2 -50.19 32.94 -1.21
CA THR A 2 -49.02 33.67 -0.80
C THR A 2 -47.77 32.85 -1.12
N GLU A 3 -46.95 33.43 -1.97
CA GLU A 3 -45.66 32.94 -2.51
C GLU A 3 -44.62 32.47 -1.45
N GLU A 4 -44.92 32.61 -0.17
CA GLU A 4 -44.00 32.23 0.91
C GLU A 4 -43.96 30.74 1.27
N ALA A 5 -44.94 29.95 0.83
CA ALA A 5 -44.99 28.52 1.17
C ALA A 5 -44.08 27.63 0.30
N THR A 6 -43.59 28.15 -0.82
CA THR A 6 -42.80 27.38 -1.81
C THR A 6 -41.29 27.44 -1.56
N LYS A 7 -40.79 28.38 -0.75
CA LYS A 7 -39.35 28.54 -0.49
C LYS A 7 -38.82 27.69 0.66
N ARG A 8 -39.63 27.10 1.52
CA ARG A 8 -39.19 26.32 2.69
C ARG A 8 -38.93 24.84 2.42
N ARG A 9 -39.19 24.30 1.25
CA ARG A 9 -39.01 22.86 0.95
C ARG A 9 -37.71 22.47 0.21
N ARG A 10 -36.81 23.41 -0.10
CA ARG A 10 -35.56 23.14 -0.81
C ARG A 10 -34.26 23.25 0.04
N ALA A 11 -34.36 23.39 1.36
CA ALA A 11 -33.20 23.51 2.25
C ALA A 11 -32.70 22.19 2.86
N GLY A 12 -33.15 21.03 2.35
CA GLY A 12 -32.73 19.69 2.84
C GLY A 12 -31.84 18.92 1.88
N GLY A 13 -31.30 19.58 0.85
CA GLY A 13 -30.38 18.97 -0.10
C GLY A 13 -28.92 18.94 0.42
N ARG A 14 -28.05 18.27 -0.34
CA ARG A 14 -26.61 18.08 -0.12
C ARG A 14 -25.84 19.30 0.46
N ALA A 15 -26.32 20.53 0.26
CA ALA A 15 -25.78 21.77 0.81
C ALA A 15 -26.01 21.91 2.34
N GLY A 16 -27.13 21.43 2.87
CA GLY A 16 -27.42 21.49 4.31
C GLY A 16 -26.64 20.48 5.16
N ASN A 17 -26.13 19.40 4.55
CA ASN A 17 -25.22 18.46 5.22
C ASN A 17 -23.77 18.94 5.20
N LYS A 18 -23.36 19.82 4.26
CA LYS A 18 -22.03 20.43 4.24
C LYS A 18 -21.79 21.43 5.40
N GLU A 19 -22.83 22.08 5.87
CA GLU A 19 -22.74 23.00 7.03
C GLU A 19 -22.67 22.27 8.37
N ARG A 20 -22.98 20.96 8.42
CA ARG A 20 -22.91 20.13 9.64
C ARG A 20 -21.65 19.26 9.76
N ALA A 21 -20.98 18.94 8.64
CA ALA A 21 -19.65 18.36 8.63
C ALA A 21 -18.68 19.50 8.35
N GLY A 22 -17.81 19.86 9.27
CA GLY A 22 -16.83 20.94 9.08
C GLY A 22 -16.24 20.92 7.66
N SER A 23 -15.85 22.08 7.12
CA SER A 23 -15.47 22.32 5.71
C SER A 23 -14.46 21.32 5.17
N SER A 24 -14.88 20.14 4.72
CA SER A 24 -14.02 19.25 3.96
C SER A 24 -14.32 19.39 2.46
N VAL A 25 -13.27 19.52 1.66
CA VAL A 25 -13.37 19.59 0.19
C VAL A 25 -14.07 18.36 -0.37
N ILE A 26 -13.90 17.22 0.28
CA ILE A 26 -14.37 15.90 -0.16
C ILE A 26 -15.26 15.27 0.91
N ASP A 27 -16.42 14.76 0.48
CA ASP A 27 -17.23 13.85 1.30
C ASP A 27 -16.67 12.43 1.15
N GLN A 28 -15.90 11.99 2.12
CA GLN A 28 -15.24 10.68 2.11
C GLN A 28 -15.74 9.78 3.24
N MET A 29 -15.61 8.46 3.03
CA MET A 29 -15.93 7.48 4.06
C MET A 29 -15.02 7.67 5.29
N PRO A 30 -15.51 7.37 6.51
CA PRO A 30 -14.68 7.45 7.72
C PRO A 30 -13.47 6.50 7.63
N TRP A 31 -12.38 6.87 8.29
CA TRP A 31 -11.21 6.00 8.38
C TRP A 31 -11.56 4.69 9.09
N ARG A 32 -11.16 3.58 8.51
CA ARG A 32 -11.30 2.22 9.06
C ARG A 32 -10.43 1.26 8.26
N ILE A 33 -10.11 0.11 8.85
CA ILE A 33 -9.42 -0.97 8.16
C ILE A 33 -10.47 -1.83 7.45
N PRO A 34 -10.48 -1.91 6.11
CA PRO A 34 -11.39 -2.77 5.38
C PRO A 34 -11.12 -4.25 5.67
N VAL A 35 -12.20 -5.03 5.72
CA VAL A 35 -12.16 -6.48 5.86
C VAL A 35 -12.77 -7.09 4.59
N ASN A 36 -11.98 -7.84 3.84
CA ASN A 36 -12.44 -8.50 2.63
C ASN A 36 -13.31 -9.73 3.01
N PRO A 37 -14.63 -9.73 2.77
CA PRO A 37 -15.50 -10.85 3.13
C PRO A 37 -15.37 -12.03 2.17
N ASP A 38 -14.88 -11.78 0.95
CA ASP A 38 -14.89 -12.75 -0.14
C ASP A 38 -13.84 -13.85 0.04
N ARG A 39 -14.10 -14.98 -0.60
CA ARG A 39 -13.10 -16.03 -0.72
C ARG A 39 -12.08 -15.64 -1.78
N PRO A 40 -10.78 -15.74 -1.50
CA PRO A 40 -9.76 -15.48 -2.51
C PRO A 40 -9.88 -16.41 -3.71
N THR A 41 -9.54 -15.91 -4.89
CA THR A 41 -9.37 -16.70 -6.11
C THR A 41 -8.16 -17.60 -6.00
N GLU A 42 -8.32 -18.87 -6.31
CA GLU A 42 -7.28 -19.89 -6.27
C GLU A 42 -7.06 -20.47 -7.68
N PRO A 43 -6.14 -19.88 -8.48
CA PRO A 43 -5.94 -20.29 -9.87
C PRO A 43 -5.19 -21.61 -10.03
N LEU A 44 -4.51 -22.08 -8.98
CA LEU A 44 -3.77 -23.35 -8.97
C LEU A 44 -4.59 -24.44 -8.29
N ASP A 45 -4.58 -25.62 -8.83
CA ASP A 45 -5.00 -26.82 -8.12
C ASP A 45 -3.93 -27.26 -7.08
N ALA A 46 -4.22 -28.30 -6.31
CA ALA A 46 -3.30 -28.78 -5.28
C ALA A 46 -1.94 -29.22 -5.85
N ASP A 47 -1.95 -29.85 -7.03
CA ASP A 47 -0.72 -30.30 -7.69
C ASP A 47 0.12 -29.11 -8.19
N GLY A 48 -0.53 -28.05 -8.69
CA GLY A 48 0.11 -26.80 -9.09
C GLY A 48 0.76 -26.06 -7.93
N VAL A 49 0.08 -25.97 -6.77
CA VAL A 49 0.66 -25.41 -5.54
C VAL A 49 1.90 -26.20 -5.13
N GLN A 50 1.80 -27.53 -5.09
CA GLN A 50 2.92 -28.39 -4.74
C GLN A 50 4.05 -28.36 -5.76
N ALA A 51 3.76 -28.18 -7.05
CA ALA A 51 4.80 -28.07 -8.08
C ALA A 51 5.64 -26.80 -7.89
N ILE A 52 5.00 -25.65 -7.63
CA ILE A 52 5.71 -24.37 -7.37
C ILE A 52 6.48 -24.45 -6.05
N HIS A 53 5.87 -24.99 -4.99
CA HIS A 53 6.55 -25.19 -3.71
C HIS A 53 7.82 -26.04 -3.88
N ARG A 54 7.71 -27.25 -4.46
CA ARG A 54 8.89 -28.10 -4.72
C ARG A 54 9.92 -27.41 -5.63
N GLY A 55 9.47 -26.60 -6.60
CA GLY A 55 10.34 -25.81 -7.44
C GLY A 55 11.16 -24.79 -6.65
N ALA A 56 10.52 -24.04 -5.76
CA ALA A 56 11.18 -23.08 -4.87
C ALA A 56 12.17 -23.78 -3.93
N MET A 57 11.78 -24.89 -3.31
CA MET A 57 12.67 -25.67 -2.44
C MET A 57 13.86 -26.26 -3.21
N LYS A 58 13.65 -26.70 -4.45
CA LYS A 58 14.73 -27.16 -5.33
C LYS A 58 15.71 -26.03 -5.68
N ILE A 59 15.23 -24.82 -5.95
CA ILE A 59 16.08 -23.65 -6.16
C ILE A 59 16.94 -23.41 -4.93
N LEU A 60 16.34 -23.37 -3.74
CA LEU A 60 17.03 -23.11 -2.47
C LEU A 60 18.09 -24.16 -2.16
N ARG A 61 17.78 -25.45 -2.40
CA ARG A 61 18.69 -26.57 -2.09
C ARG A 61 19.79 -26.75 -3.14
N ASP A 62 19.46 -26.72 -4.44
CA ASP A 62 20.37 -27.14 -5.51
C ASP A 62 21.16 -25.97 -6.11
N ILE A 63 20.55 -24.76 -6.17
CA ILE A 63 21.14 -23.56 -6.77
C ILE A 63 21.64 -22.62 -5.67
N GLY A 64 20.78 -22.32 -4.67
CA GLY A 64 21.06 -21.38 -3.58
C GLY A 64 20.77 -19.93 -3.94
N ILE A 65 20.93 -19.05 -2.94
CA ILE A 65 20.76 -17.60 -3.01
C ILE A 65 22.06 -16.92 -2.62
N GLU A 66 22.46 -15.89 -3.35
CA GLU A 66 23.58 -15.01 -3.02
C GLU A 66 23.17 -14.04 -1.92
N PHE A 67 23.83 -14.09 -0.76
CA PHE A 67 23.70 -13.12 0.33
C PHE A 67 24.95 -12.26 0.40
N LEU A 68 24.85 -10.98 0.00
CA LEU A 68 26.02 -10.09 -0.04
C LEU A 68 26.37 -9.52 1.34
N ASN A 69 25.54 -9.73 2.36
CA ASN A 69 25.83 -9.33 3.74
C ASN A 69 26.57 -10.45 4.46
N PRO A 70 27.84 -10.23 4.94
CA PRO A 70 28.63 -11.26 5.61
C PRO A 70 28.00 -11.79 6.91
N ASP A 71 27.31 -10.94 7.67
CA ASP A 71 26.63 -11.35 8.90
C ASP A 71 25.47 -12.29 8.59
N ALA A 72 24.71 -12.02 7.52
CA ALA A 72 23.65 -12.92 7.05
C ALA A 72 24.21 -14.30 6.69
N VAL A 73 25.34 -14.33 5.95
CA VAL A 73 26.02 -15.59 5.58
C VAL A 73 26.46 -16.35 6.84
N GLU A 74 27.07 -15.67 7.82
CA GLU A 74 27.52 -16.30 9.05
C GLU A 74 26.36 -16.81 9.91
N HIS A 75 25.24 -16.08 9.97
CA HIS A 75 24.01 -16.55 10.62
C HIS A 75 23.50 -17.83 9.98
N LEU A 76 23.38 -17.88 8.65
CA LEU A 76 22.89 -19.04 7.92
C LEU A 76 23.84 -20.24 8.00
N LYS A 77 25.16 -19.99 8.03
CA LYS A 77 26.16 -21.03 8.30
C LYS A 77 25.98 -21.65 9.69
N ARG A 78 25.77 -20.82 10.71
CA ARG A 78 25.47 -21.32 12.08
C ARG A 78 24.13 -22.06 12.16
N ALA A 79 23.20 -21.73 11.30
CA ALA A 79 21.93 -22.46 11.15
C ALA A 79 22.08 -23.83 10.48
N GLY A 80 23.29 -24.18 10.01
CA GLY A 80 23.56 -25.45 9.34
C GLY A 80 23.35 -25.43 7.83
N CYS A 81 23.08 -24.26 7.22
CA CYS A 81 22.96 -24.13 5.77
C CYS A 81 24.31 -24.38 5.08
N LEU A 82 24.27 -24.91 3.85
CA LEU A 82 25.48 -25.12 3.05
C LEU A 82 25.91 -23.79 2.43
N VAL A 83 27.09 -23.30 2.83
CA VAL A 83 27.63 -22.02 2.40
C VAL A 83 28.85 -22.21 1.52
N ASN A 84 28.87 -21.54 0.36
CA ASN A 84 30.02 -21.46 -0.56
C ASN A 84 30.23 -19.99 -0.97
N GLY A 85 31.15 -19.29 -0.32
CA GLY A 85 31.31 -17.84 -0.49
C GLY A 85 30.06 -17.10 0.01
N THR A 86 29.42 -16.36 -0.86
CA THR A 86 28.14 -15.66 -0.62
C THR A 86 26.92 -16.51 -0.96
N ASN A 87 27.11 -17.62 -1.68
CA ASN A 87 26.02 -18.52 -2.03
C ASN A 87 25.61 -19.40 -0.84
N VAL A 88 24.34 -19.36 -0.50
CA VAL A 88 23.76 -20.14 0.60
C VAL A 88 22.67 -21.05 0.06
N ARG A 89 22.76 -22.34 0.39
CA ARG A 89 21.76 -23.36 0.07
C ARG A 89 21.04 -23.77 1.35
N MET A 90 19.73 -23.93 1.24
CA MET A 90 18.86 -24.22 2.37
C MET A 90 18.03 -25.47 2.07
N ASP A 91 17.95 -26.39 3.03
CA ASP A 91 17.06 -27.53 2.95
C ASP A 91 15.63 -27.15 3.28
N GLU A 92 14.67 -27.88 2.72
CA GLU A 92 13.23 -27.64 2.90
C GLU A 92 12.83 -27.65 4.38
N ASP A 93 13.31 -28.63 5.17
CA ASP A 93 12.99 -28.76 6.59
C ASP A 93 13.39 -27.48 7.38
N PHE A 94 14.57 -26.95 7.11
CA PHE A 94 15.02 -25.69 7.72
C PHE A 94 14.11 -24.52 7.33
N VAL A 95 13.81 -24.37 6.04
CA VAL A 95 12.97 -23.28 5.55
C VAL A 95 11.59 -23.36 6.18
N MET A 96 10.95 -24.54 6.18
CA MET A 96 9.60 -24.74 6.72
C MET A 96 9.56 -24.54 8.23
N GLU A 97 10.58 -24.97 8.97
CA GLU A 97 10.71 -24.70 10.40
C GLU A 97 10.78 -23.20 10.68
N MET A 98 11.57 -22.45 9.91
CA MET A 98 11.66 -20.99 10.08
C MET A 98 10.33 -20.31 9.74
N LEU A 99 9.68 -20.67 8.65
CA LEU A 99 8.38 -20.09 8.28
C LEU A 99 7.32 -20.30 9.37
N ALA A 100 7.31 -21.47 10.01
CA ALA A 100 6.35 -21.79 11.07
C ALA A 100 6.49 -20.91 12.33
N ARG A 101 7.59 -20.17 12.49
CA ARG A 101 7.81 -19.24 13.61
C ARG A 101 7.18 -17.87 13.38
N ALA A 102 6.91 -17.51 12.12
CA ALA A 102 6.38 -16.20 11.77
C ALA A 102 4.88 -16.09 12.15
N PRO A 103 4.42 -14.96 12.70
CA PRO A 103 3.02 -14.76 13.02
C PRO A 103 2.16 -14.62 11.76
N GLU A 104 1.00 -15.28 11.74
CA GLU A 104 0.01 -15.16 10.65
C GLU A 104 -0.63 -13.76 10.59
N THR A 105 -0.68 -13.07 11.74
CA THR A 105 -1.24 -11.73 11.88
C THR A 105 -0.43 -10.93 12.89
N PHE A 106 -0.31 -9.64 12.66
CA PHE A 106 0.32 -8.71 13.60
C PHE A 106 -0.26 -7.31 13.46
N THR A 107 -0.05 -6.51 14.48
CA THR A 107 -0.53 -5.13 14.55
C THR A 107 0.65 -4.17 14.48
N ILE A 108 0.49 -3.03 13.79
CA ILE A 108 1.46 -1.94 13.78
C ILE A 108 0.78 -0.72 14.38
N THR A 109 1.34 -0.21 15.50
CA THR A 109 0.78 0.91 16.27
C THR A 109 1.60 2.17 16.05
N PRO A 110 1.13 3.16 15.27
CA PRO A 110 1.84 4.43 15.06
C PRO A 110 1.77 5.35 16.29
N ARG A 111 2.28 6.60 16.18
CA ARG A 111 2.19 7.59 17.26
C ARG A 111 0.75 7.90 17.68
N ASN A 112 -0.20 7.89 16.75
CA ASN A 112 -1.63 7.96 17.04
C ASN A 112 -2.21 6.53 17.10
N VAL A 113 -2.53 6.05 18.28
CA VAL A 113 -3.04 4.68 18.48
C VAL A 113 -4.37 4.41 17.78
N GLU A 114 -5.17 5.45 17.50
CA GLU A 114 -6.41 5.30 16.74
C GLU A 114 -6.18 4.95 15.25
N ARG A 115 -4.93 5.10 14.79
CA ARG A 115 -4.48 4.74 13.43
C ARG A 115 -3.74 3.40 13.41
N GLU A 116 -3.88 2.59 14.44
CA GLU A 116 -3.35 1.24 14.48
C GLU A 116 -3.88 0.40 13.32
N VAL A 117 -3.02 -0.41 12.70
CA VAL A 117 -3.38 -1.25 11.57
C VAL A 117 -3.08 -2.72 11.85
N ILE A 118 -3.90 -3.60 11.27
CA ILE A 118 -3.77 -5.06 11.39
C ILE A 118 -3.30 -5.61 10.03
N MET A 119 -2.18 -6.32 10.04
CA MET A 119 -1.63 -7.02 8.89
C MET A 119 -1.90 -8.51 9.02
N GLY A 120 -2.57 -9.10 8.04
CA GLY A 120 -2.93 -10.53 8.03
C GLY A 120 -4.44 -10.78 8.11
N GLY A 121 -4.83 -12.05 8.12
CA GLY A 121 -6.23 -12.47 8.09
C GLY A 121 -6.96 -11.93 6.85
N LYS A 122 -8.13 -11.35 7.06
CA LYS A 122 -8.95 -10.75 6.01
C LYS A 122 -8.81 -9.22 5.90
N HIS A 123 -7.95 -8.60 6.70
CA HIS A 123 -7.73 -7.16 6.68
C HIS A 123 -6.97 -6.75 5.42
N MET A 124 -7.34 -5.60 4.83
CA MET A 124 -6.70 -5.04 3.65
C MET A 124 -6.29 -3.58 3.92
N LEU A 125 -5.04 -3.28 3.73
CA LEU A 125 -4.45 -1.95 3.95
C LEU A 125 -4.05 -1.35 2.60
N PHE A 126 -4.28 -0.05 2.42
CA PHE A 126 -3.84 0.69 1.24
C PHE A 126 -2.72 1.66 1.61
N VAL A 127 -1.67 1.68 0.80
CA VAL A 127 -0.45 2.46 0.97
C VAL A 127 -0.23 3.34 -0.26
N ASN A 128 0.15 4.59 -0.07
CA ASN A 128 0.43 5.51 -1.18
C ASN A 128 1.56 5.03 -2.11
N VAL A 129 1.69 5.70 -3.25
CA VAL A 129 2.84 5.53 -4.17
C VAL A 129 4.17 5.74 -3.45
N SER A 130 5.22 5.06 -3.92
CA SER A 130 6.56 5.16 -3.35
C SER A 130 7.64 4.96 -4.41
N SER A 131 8.74 5.69 -4.24
CA SER A 131 10.00 5.61 -4.98
C SER A 131 10.07 6.19 -6.40
N PRO A 132 9.05 6.81 -7.02
CA PRO A 132 9.25 7.48 -8.30
C PRO A 132 10.28 8.61 -8.21
N PRO A 133 11.23 8.69 -9.16
CA PRO A 133 12.20 9.79 -9.21
C PRO A 133 11.60 11.10 -9.75
N ASN A 134 10.42 11.04 -10.39
CA ASN A 134 9.76 12.15 -11.02
C ASN A 134 8.33 12.33 -10.52
N SER A 135 7.80 13.54 -10.67
CA SER A 135 6.39 13.84 -10.53
C SER A 135 5.81 14.40 -11.83
N TRP A 136 4.50 14.27 -11.98
CA TRP A 136 3.74 14.87 -13.07
C TRP A 136 2.46 15.48 -12.52
N ASP A 137 2.18 16.71 -12.88
CA ASP A 137 0.88 17.35 -12.66
C ASP A 137 0.42 18.09 -13.93
N MET A 138 -0.86 18.44 -13.99
CA MET A 138 -1.48 19.08 -15.16
C MET A 138 -0.92 20.46 -15.48
N GLU A 139 -0.36 21.19 -14.51
CA GLU A 139 0.17 22.54 -14.71
C GLU A 139 1.60 22.53 -15.24
N ARG A 140 2.44 21.60 -14.76
CA ARG A 140 3.90 21.64 -14.97
C ARG A 140 4.43 20.46 -15.77
N GLY A 141 3.58 19.46 -16.03
CA GLY A 141 4.02 18.22 -16.70
C GLY A 141 5.02 17.41 -15.88
N LYS A 142 5.77 16.52 -16.56
CA LYS A 142 6.81 15.67 -15.93
C LYS A 142 8.02 16.51 -15.53
N ARG A 143 8.47 16.33 -14.29
CA ARG A 143 9.66 16.96 -13.71
C ARG A 143 10.29 16.06 -12.66
N SER A 144 11.55 16.31 -12.33
CA SER A 144 12.22 15.66 -11.22
C SER A 144 11.49 15.90 -9.89
N GLY A 145 11.54 14.94 -9.00
CA GLY A 145 11.00 15.06 -7.65
C GLY A 145 11.74 16.11 -6.83
N ASP A 146 11.01 16.82 -5.99
CA ASP A 146 11.51 17.82 -5.04
C ASP A 146 10.82 17.67 -3.68
N PHE A 147 11.37 18.32 -2.66
CA PHE A 147 10.91 18.18 -1.29
C PHE A 147 9.51 18.78 -1.06
N GLU A 148 9.15 19.86 -1.76
CA GLU A 148 7.81 20.43 -1.66
C GLU A 148 6.76 19.47 -2.23
N THR A 149 7.03 18.88 -3.40
CA THR A 149 6.16 17.86 -3.99
C THR A 149 6.05 16.63 -3.09
N PHE A 150 7.15 16.19 -2.44
CA PHE A 150 7.12 15.14 -1.42
C PHE A 150 6.13 15.49 -0.29
N LYS A 151 6.18 16.70 0.25
CA LYS A 151 5.28 17.15 1.33
C LYS A 151 3.82 17.20 0.86
N ASP A 152 3.57 17.62 -0.37
CA ASP A 152 2.21 17.62 -0.93
C ASP A 152 1.61 16.22 -0.99
N PHE A 153 2.39 15.21 -1.40
CA PHE A 153 1.94 13.83 -1.36
C PHE A 153 1.73 13.31 0.07
N MET A 154 2.52 13.76 1.04
CA MET A 154 2.28 13.42 2.45
C MET A 154 0.97 14.03 2.96
N ARG A 155 0.65 15.27 2.56
CA ARG A 155 -0.64 15.92 2.86
C ARG A 155 -1.80 15.13 2.25
N LEU A 156 -1.71 14.72 0.99
CA LEU A 156 -2.71 13.83 0.35
C LEU A 156 -2.83 12.50 1.10
N THR A 157 -1.71 11.89 1.47
CA THR A 157 -1.67 10.64 2.22
C THR A 157 -2.41 10.77 3.56
N GLN A 158 -2.22 11.86 4.28
CA GLN A 158 -2.94 12.13 5.54
C GLN A 158 -4.41 12.43 5.31
N TYR A 159 -4.72 13.24 4.30
CA TYR A 159 -6.07 13.71 4.01
C TYR A 159 -7.05 12.57 3.67
N PHE A 160 -6.63 11.61 2.86
CA PHE A 160 -7.50 10.53 2.43
C PHE A 160 -7.62 9.42 3.48
N ASN A 161 -8.85 9.19 3.97
CA ASN A 161 -9.15 8.12 4.93
C ASN A 161 -8.96 6.71 4.36
N CYS A 162 -9.04 6.53 3.05
CA CYS A 162 -8.79 5.25 2.40
C CYS A 162 -7.30 4.88 2.31
N ILE A 163 -6.38 5.77 2.63
CA ILE A 163 -4.94 5.47 2.74
C ILE A 163 -4.61 5.20 4.20
N HIS A 164 -4.13 4.00 4.52
CA HIS A 164 -3.92 3.55 5.89
C HIS A 164 -2.49 3.75 6.39
N ILE A 165 -1.53 3.76 5.48
CA ILE A 165 -0.10 3.77 5.77
C ILE A 165 0.59 4.84 4.92
N ALA A 166 1.45 5.63 5.54
CA ALA A 166 2.38 6.51 4.84
C ALA A 166 3.60 5.69 4.35
N GLY A 167 3.58 5.32 3.08
CA GLY A 167 4.59 4.50 2.41
C GLY A 167 5.97 5.14 2.37
N GLY A 168 6.83 4.71 1.46
CA GLY A 168 8.18 5.28 1.27
C GLY A 168 8.14 6.76 0.83
N TYR A 169 9.05 7.18 -0.01
CA TYR A 169 8.98 8.53 -0.59
C TYR A 169 7.99 8.51 -1.76
N PRO A 170 6.85 9.21 -1.70
CA PRO A 170 5.90 9.25 -2.81
C PRO A 170 6.51 9.77 -4.11
N VAL A 171 7.47 10.67 -3.97
CA VAL A 171 8.40 11.11 -4.99
C VAL A 171 9.76 11.32 -4.33
N GLU A 172 10.83 10.98 -5.00
CA GLU A 172 12.19 11.13 -4.47
C GLU A 172 12.59 12.61 -4.45
N PRO A 173 12.87 13.25 -3.29
CA PRO A 173 13.30 14.63 -3.21
C PRO A 173 14.80 14.76 -3.52
N ILE A 174 15.13 14.87 -4.80
CA ILE A 174 16.53 14.89 -5.26
C ILE A 174 17.26 16.21 -4.95
N ASP A 175 16.53 17.23 -4.56
CA ASP A 175 17.04 18.52 -4.07
C ASP A 175 17.64 18.46 -2.66
N ILE A 176 17.44 17.35 -1.93
CA ILE A 176 18.08 17.08 -0.63
C ILE A 176 19.23 16.09 -0.81
N HIS A 177 20.37 16.41 -0.18
CA HIS A 177 21.55 15.54 -0.24
C HIS A 177 21.25 14.14 0.33
N PRO A 178 21.64 13.03 -0.32
CA PRO A 178 21.30 11.67 0.09
C PRO A 178 21.68 11.29 1.52
N ALA A 179 22.79 11.85 2.05
CA ALA A 179 23.24 11.58 3.42
C ALA A 179 22.24 12.02 4.50
N VAL A 180 21.47 13.07 4.26
CA VAL A 180 20.52 13.66 5.23
C VAL A 180 19.06 13.56 4.80
N ARG A 181 18.80 13.11 3.58
CA ARG A 181 17.44 13.02 3.00
C ARG A 181 16.48 12.23 3.85
N HIS A 182 16.92 11.10 4.41
CA HIS A 182 16.10 10.26 5.29
C HIS A 182 15.63 11.00 6.55
N LEU A 183 16.47 11.91 7.09
CA LEU A 183 16.14 12.70 8.27
C LEU A 183 15.03 13.71 7.96
N ASP A 184 15.19 14.51 6.90
CA ASP A 184 14.21 15.51 6.50
C ASP A 184 12.88 14.87 6.08
N CYS A 185 12.95 13.85 5.23
CA CYS A 185 11.74 13.16 4.76
C CYS A 185 10.97 12.49 5.89
N LEU A 186 11.66 11.84 6.84
CA LEU A 186 10.97 11.20 7.95
C LEU A 186 10.43 12.22 8.96
N TYR A 187 11.14 13.33 9.19
CA TYR A 187 10.64 14.43 10.02
C TYR A 187 9.29 14.93 9.49
N GLU A 188 9.23 15.30 8.20
CA GLU A 188 7.99 15.75 7.58
C GLU A 188 6.90 14.67 7.58
N LYS A 189 7.28 13.42 7.31
CA LYS A 189 6.34 12.31 7.36
C LYS A 189 5.70 12.16 8.75
N LEU A 190 6.48 12.23 9.82
CA LEU A 190 6.01 12.08 11.19
C LEU A 190 5.20 13.29 11.68
N THR A 191 5.42 14.49 11.13
CA THR A 191 4.70 15.71 11.52
C THR A 191 3.46 15.96 10.66
N ILE A 192 3.51 15.64 9.36
CA ILE A 192 2.37 15.82 8.43
C ILE A 192 1.34 14.70 8.60
N THR A 193 1.75 13.48 9.01
CA THR A 193 0.86 12.34 9.15
C THR A 193 0.92 11.73 10.56
N ASP A 194 -0.18 11.14 10.98
CA ASP A 194 -0.30 10.34 12.22
C ASP A 194 -0.47 8.83 11.95
N LYS A 195 -0.35 8.42 10.69
CA LYS A 195 -0.48 7.03 10.22
C LYS A 195 0.82 6.24 10.43
N VAL A 196 0.75 4.92 10.28
CA VAL A 196 1.93 4.06 10.25
C VAL A 196 2.89 4.53 9.16
N VAL A 197 4.19 4.56 9.46
CA VAL A 197 5.23 4.99 8.53
C VAL A 197 6.08 3.81 8.05
N HIS A 198 6.45 3.87 6.79
CA HIS A 198 7.50 3.04 6.20
C HIS A 198 8.85 3.75 6.27
N ALA A 199 9.90 2.98 6.53
CA ALA A 199 11.28 3.44 6.40
C ALA A 199 12.11 2.53 5.49
N TYR A 200 13.00 3.13 4.72
CA TYR A 200 13.90 2.36 3.86
C TYR A 200 14.98 1.65 4.66
N SER A 201 15.18 0.38 4.35
CA SER A 201 16.26 -0.45 4.88
C SER A 201 17.51 -0.27 4.00
N LEU A 202 18.27 0.80 4.26
CA LEU A 202 19.44 1.18 3.46
C LEU A 202 20.66 1.46 4.35
N GLY A 203 21.20 0.39 4.97
CA GLY A 203 22.37 0.45 5.86
C GLY A 203 22.03 0.77 7.31
N ALA A 204 23.01 0.55 8.20
CA ALA A 204 22.85 0.62 9.64
C ALA A 204 22.39 1.99 10.13
N GLU A 205 23.13 3.05 9.78
CA GLU A 205 22.91 4.38 10.33
C GLU A 205 21.54 4.93 9.99
N ARG A 206 21.06 4.76 8.74
CA ARG A 206 19.72 5.21 8.36
C ARG A 206 18.63 4.49 9.13
N VAL A 207 18.78 3.20 9.34
CA VAL A 207 17.79 2.38 10.06
C VAL A 207 17.75 2.73 11.53
N GLU A 208 18.91 2.93 12.17
CA GLU A 208 18.97 3.38 13.56
C GLU A 208 18.40 4.79 13.73
N ASP A 209 18.74 5.73 12.83
CA ASP A 209 18.16 7.09 12.83
C ASP A 209 16.62 7.03 12.72
N VAL A 210 16.09 6.21 11.83
CA VAL A 210 14.66 6.08 11.62
C VAL A 210 13.95 5.48 12.83
N MET A 211 14.48 4.42 13.44
CA MET A 211 13.91 3.82 14.65
C MET A 211 13.88 4.84 15.79
N GLU A 212 14.97 5.58 15.99
CA GLU A 212 15.04 6.62 17.01
C GLU A 212 14.03 7.76 16.75
N MET A 213 13.92 8.22 15.51
CA MET A 213 12.93 9.26 15.15
C MET A 213 11.49 8.82 15.41
N VAL A 214 11.15 7.58 15.09
CA VAL A 214 9.80 7.03 15.37
C VAL A 214 9.58 6.90 16.88
N ARG A 215 10.59 6.48 17.64
CA ARG A 215 10.55 6.39 19.09
C ARG A 215 10.30 7.76 19.74
N LEU A 216 11.09 8.78 19.35
CA LEU A 216 10.94 10.16 19.83
C LEU A 216 9.58 10.75 19.46
N ALA A 217 9.11 10.57 18.22
CA ALA A 217 7.81 11.06 17.77
C ALA A 217 6.64 10.46 18.56
N GLY A 218 6.80 9.24 19.04
CA GLY A 218 5.82 8.56 19.90
C GLY A 218 5.97 8.83 21.40
N GLY A 219 7.06 9.49 21.81
CA GLY A 219 7.40 9.68 23.23
C GLY A 219 7.62 8.37 23.97
N LEU A 220 8.20 7.37 23.29
CA LEU A 220 8.33 6.00 23.80
C LEU A 220 9.69 5.77 24.48
N SER A 221 9.72 4.94 25.52
CA SER A 221 10.97 4.33 26.00
C SER A 221 11.45 3.29 24.99
N GLU A 222 12.70 2.81 25.13
CA GLU A 222 13.22 1.74 24.27
C GLU A 222 12.43 0.43 24.45
N GLU A 223 12.03 0.11 25.67
CA GLU A 223 11.21 -1.07 25.99
C GLU A 223 9.83 -0.98 25.36
N GLU A 224 9.20 0.20 25.39
CA GLU A 224 7.89 0.43 24.77
C GLU A 224 7.97 0.39 23.25
N PHE A 225 9.08 0.85 22.65
CA PHE A 225 9.31 0.76 21.21
C PHE A 225 9.45 -0.70 20.77
N GLN A 226 10.20 -1.51 21.51
CA GLN A 226 10.41 -2.93 21.19
C GLN A 226 9.22 -3.83 21.52
N ALA A 227 8.35 -3.43 22.47
CA ALA A 227 7.21 -4.23 22.89
C ALA A 227 6.13 -4.41 21.81
N LYS A 228 6.10 -3.52 20.81
CA LYS A 228 5.12 -3.56 19.70
C LYS A 228 5.74 -3.04 18.41
N PRO A 229 5.31 -3.55 17.24
CA PRO A 229 5.60 -2.91 15.97
C PRO A 229 5.11 -1.45 15.92
N ARG A 230 5.98 -0.52 15.51
CA ARG A 230 5.69 0.93 15.44
C ARG A 230 5.79 1.48 14.03
N MET A 231 6.54 0.80 13.20
CA MET A 231 6.84 1.11 11.81
C MET A 231 7.07 -0.20 11.05
N TYR A 232 7.37 -0.13 9.77
CA TYR A 232 7.81 -1.30 9.01
C TYR A 232 8.78 -0.92 7.92
N THR A 233 9.44 -1.91 7.36
CA THR A 233 10.26 -1.76 6.16
C THR A 233 9.83 -2.72 5.07
N ASN A 234 10.16 -2.39 3.82
CA ASN A 234 10.08 -3.29 2.69
C ASN A 234 11.46 -3.47 2.09
N ILE A 235 11.89 -4.71 1.90
CA ILE A 235 13.11 -5.06 1.18
C ILE A 235 12.78 -5.79 -0.11
N ASN A 236 13.64 -5.64 -1.10
CA ASN A 236 13.57 -6.33 -2.37
C ASN A 236 14.78 -7.24 -2.51
N SER A 237 14.63 -8.36 -3.22
CA SER A 237 15.77 -9.07 -3.76
C SER A 237 16.32 -8.36 -5.00
N VAL A 238 17.57 -8.59 -5.31
CA VAL A 238 18.15 -8.25 -6.61
C VAL A 238 18.01 -9.49 -7.49
N SER A 239 16.83 -9.63 -8.09
CA SER A 239 16.52 -10.80 -8.92
C SER A 239 17.40 -10.86 -10.18
N PRO A 240 17.90 -12.05 -10.57
CA PRO A 240 17.62 -13.33 -9.96
C PRO A 240 18.55 -13.70 -8.78
N LEU A 241 17.95 -14.30 -7.75
CA LEU A 241 18.59 -15.12 -6.69
C LEU A 241 19.66 -14.40 -5.86
N LYS A 242 19.46 -13.11 -5.53
CA LYS A 242 20.43 -12.34 -4.77
C LYS A 242 19.77 -11.37 -3.79
N HIS A 243 20.33 -11.25 -2.58
CA HIS A 243 20.03 -10.19 -1.61
C HIS A 243 21.26 -9.33 -1.39
N ASP A 244 21.09 -8.00 -1.45
CA ASP A 244 22.18 -7.04 -1.28
C ASP A 244 22.57 -6.82 0.18
N TYR A 245 23.69 -6.11 0.39
CA TYR A 245 24.18 -5.81 1.72
C TYR A 245 23.28 -4.82 2.48
N PRO A 246 22.95 -3.62 1.94
CA PRO A 246 22.33 -2.57 2.75
C PRO A 246 20.89 -2.91 3.15
N MET A 247 20.09 -3.55 2.27
CA MET A 247 18.72 -3.93 2.61
C MET A 247 18.69 -5.04 3.66
N LEU A 248 19.58 -6.04 3.56
CA LEU A 248 19.66 -7.10 4.57
C LEU A 248 20.12 -6.58 5.93
N ASP A 249 21.13 -5.70 5.97
CA ASP A 249 21.63 -5.14 7.22
C ASP A 249 20.51 -4.42 7.99
N GLY A 250 19.79 -3.54 7.32
CA GLY A 250 18.67 -2.84 7.94
C GLY A 250 17.53 -3.76 8.33
N ALA A 251 17.16 -4.73 7.48
CA ALA A 251 16.10 -5.69 7.77
C ALA A 251 16.42 -6.54 9.02
N MET A 252 17.66 -7.02 9.16
CA MET A 252 18.10 -7.77 10.33
C MET A 252 18.04 -6.94 11.61
N ARG A 253 18.39 -5.64 11.56
CA ARG A 253 18.30 -4.72 12.70
C ARG A 253 16.87 -4.46 13.12
N LEU A 254 15.99 -4.18 12.17
CA LEU A 254 14.55 -3.99 12.40
C LEU A 254 13.91 -5.24 12.99
N ALA A 255 14.18 -6.42 12.42
CA ALA A 255 13.65 -7.69 12.91
C ALA A 255 14.07 -7.96 14.37
N LYS A 256 15.36 -7.70 14.74
CA LYS A 256 15.86 -7.82 16.12
C LYS A 256 15.16 -6.87 17.10
N ARG A 257 14.59 -5.76 16.60
CA ARG A 257 13.80 -4.80 17.39
C ARG A 257 12.29 -5.04 17.29
N GLY A 258 11.86 -6.21 16.78
CA GLY A 258 10.44 -6.59 16.64
C GLY A 258 9.67 -5.80 15.59
N GLN A 259 10.37 -5.06 14.71
CA GLN A 259 9.69 -4.28 13.66
C GLN A 259 9.46 -5.13 12.40
N PRO A 260 8.27 -5.04 11.78
CA PRO A 260 7.91 -5.85 10.61
C PRO A 260 8.80 -5.60 9.40
N VAL A 261 9.12 -6.70 8.70
CA VAL A 261 9.82 -6.67 7.43
C VAL A 261 8.94 -7.31 6.34
N VAL A 262 8.66 -6.56 5.30
CA VAL A 262 7.97 -7.03 4.09
C VAL A 262 9.02 -7.38 3.05
N ILE A 263 9.04 -8.62 2.57
CA ILE A 263 10.01 -9.11 1.59
C ILE A 263 9.32 -9.20 0.24
N THR A 264 9.70 -8.33 -0.70
CA THR A 264 9.03 -8.20 -1.99
C THR A 264 10.02 -8.31 -3.14
N PRO A 265 10.28 -9.50 -3.67
CA PRO A 265 11.04 -9.62 -4.91
C PRO A 265 10.35 -8.87 -6.05
N PHE A 266 11.12 -8.07 -6.80
CA PHE A 266 10.69 -7.45 -8.03
C PHE A 266 11.13 -8.32 -9.20
N THR A 267 10.19 -9.03 -9.83
CA THR A 267 10.52 -10.11 -10.76
C THR A 267 9.77 -9.94 -12.08
N LEU A 268 10.52 -9.61 -13.14
CA LEU A 268 9.98 -9.42 -14.48
C LEU A 268 10.24 -10.67 -15.34
N ALA A 269 9.17 -11.39 -15.67
CA ALA A 269 9.24 -12.52 -16.59
C ALA A 269 9.73 -12.08 -17.97
N GLY A 270 10.71 -12.82 -18.49
CA GLY A 270 11.38 -12.51 -19.75
C GLY A 270 12.65 -11.65 -19.60
N ALA A 271 12.88 -11.02 -18.44
CA ALA A 271 14.10 -10.25 -18.18
C ALA A 271 14.84 -10.73 -16.92
N MET A 272 14.17 -10.74 -15.77
CA MET A 272 14.76 -11.09 -14.46
C MET A 272 14.39 -12.51 -14.02
N ALA A 273 13.49 -13.15 -14.73
CA ALA A 273 12.97 -14.48 -14.45
C ALA A 273 12.63 -15.23 -15.75
N PRO A 274 12.38 -16.55 -15.68
CA PRO A 274 11.85 -17.29 -16.82
C PRO A 274 10.60 -16.62 -17.40
N VAL A 275 10.39 -16.76 -18.70
CA VAL A 275 9.24 -16.14 -19.41
C VAL A 275 7.88 -16.72 -18.99
N THR A 276 7.87 -17.88 -18.37
CA THR A 276 6.63 -18.51 -17.86
C THR A 276 6.25 -17.94 -16.50
N MET A 277 4.96 -17.62 -16.30
CA MET A 277 4.49 -17.09 -15.02
C MET A 277 4.77 -18.05 -13.84
N ALA A 278 4.58 -19.34 -14.02
CA ALA A 278 4.93 -20.33 -12.99
C ALA A 278 6.40 -20.27 -12.61
N GLY A 279 7.30 -20.16 -13.58
CA GLY A 279 8.75 -20.02 -13.35
C GLY A 279 9.11 -18.72 -12.64
N ALA A 280 8.51 -17.59 -13.06
CA ALA A 280 8.74 -16.30 -12.42
C ALA A 280 8.24 -16.25 -10.98
N VAL A 281 7.04 -16.77 -10.71
CA VAL A 281 6.50 -16.88 -9.35
C VAL A 281 7.34 -17.83 -8.48
N THR A 282 7.82 -18.94 -9.03
CA THR A 282 8.68 -19.89 -8.30
C THR A 282 10.01 -19.25 -7.89
N LEU A 283 10.63 -18.49 -8.80
CA LEU A 283 11.88 -17.75 -8.52
C LEU A 283 11.66 -16.70 -7.42
N SER A 284 10.64 -15.85 -7.60
CA SER A 284 10.27 -14.82 -6.63
C SER A 284 10.00 -15.40 -5.25
N LEU A 285 9.26 -16.52 -5.21
CA LEU A 285 8.96 -17.22 -3.97
C LEU A 285 10.22 -17.73 -3.26
N ALA A 286 11.15 -18.36 -3.99
CA ALA A 286 12.41 -18.84 -3.43
C ALA A 286 13.23 -17.71 -2.79
N GLU A 287 13.33 -16.56 -3.47
CA GLU A 287 14.02 -15.37 -2.95
C GLU A 287 13.38 -14.85 -1.67
N ALA A 288 12.04 -14.76 -1.64
CA ALA A 288 11.32 -14.30 -0.45
C ALA A 288 11.47 -15.26 0.73
N LEU A 289 11.30 -16.57 0.49
CA LEU A 289 11.40 -17.60 1.53
C LEU A 289 12.79 -17.65 2.17
N ALA A 290 13.86 -17.46 1.38
CA ALA A 290 15.22 -17.42 1.89
C ALA A 290 15.44 -16.26 2.89
N ALA A 291 14.94 -15.07 2.57
CA ALA A 291 15.02 -13.92 3.47
C ALA A 291 14.16 -14.11 4.73
N VAL A 292 12.93 -14.65 4.60
CA VAL A 292 12.09 -14.99 5.76
C VAL A 292 12.82 -15.97 6.67
N ALA A 293 13.42 -17.03 6.11
CA ALA A 293 14.16 -18.02 6.89
C ALA A 293 15.32 -17.39 7.67
N LEU A 294 16.10 -16.50 7.05
CA LEU A 294 17.15 -15.73 7.73
C LEU A 294 16.58 -14.91 8.89
N LEU A 295 15.54 -14.11 8.65
CA LEU A 295 14.97 -13.22 9.65
C LEU A 295 14.39 -14.00 10.84
N GLN A 296 13.72 -15.12 10.60
CA GLN A 296 13.17 -15.99 11.65
C GLN A 296 14.25 -16.74 12.42
N PHE A 297 15.40 -17.02 11.80
CA PHE A 297 16.54 -17.60 12.51
C PHE A 297 17.17 -16.61 13.49
N ILE A 298 17.34 -15.36 13.09
CA ILE A 298 18.01 -14.33 13.93
C ILE A 298 17.05 -13.68 14.95
N ALA A 299 15.77 -13.61 14.66
CA ALA A 299 14.72 -13.00 15.47
C ALA A 299 13.45 -13.85 15.40
N PRO A 300 13.39 -14.96 16.12
CA PRO A 300 12.24 -15.87 16.07
C PRO A 300 10.94 -15.16 16.46
N GLY A 301 9.90 -15.31 15.63
CA GLY A 301 8.61 -14.66 15.83
C GLY A 301 8.56 -13.21 15.37
N CYS A 302 9.61 -12.66 14.75
CA CYS A 302 9.52 -11.32 14.17
C CYS A 302 8.45 -11.27 13.09
N PRO A 303 7.63 -10.18 13.03
CA PRO A 303 6.60 -10.06 12.02
C PRO A 303 7.19 -9.93 10.62
N VAL A 304 6.71 -10.74 9.70
CA VAL A 304 7.11 -10.69 8.27
C VAL A 304 5.90 -10.80 7.37
N ALA A 305 6.02 -10.29 6.15
CA ALA A 305 5.05 -10.52 5.09
C ALA A 305 5.78 -10.80 3.78
N ILE A 306 5.19 -11.64 2.93
CA ILE A 306 5.71 -11.88 1.59
C ILE A 306 5.00 -10.94 0.62
N GLY A 307 5.78 -10.24 -0.19
CA GLY A 307 5.28 -9.40 -1.26
C GLY A 307 5.29 -10.11 -2.61
N THR A 308 4.31 -9.78 -3.46
CA THR A 308 4.31 -10.09 -4.89
C THR A 308 4.48 -8.80 -5.69
N PHE A 309 5.46 -8.82 -6.59
CA PHE A 309 5.67 -7.76 -7.57
C PHE A 309 6.19 -8.40 -8.86
N THR A 310 5.53 -9.50 -9.24
CA THR A 310 5.85 -10.29 -10.43
C THR A 310 4.97 -9.87 -11.59
N SER A 311 5.58 -9.47 -12.69
CA SER A 311 4.92 -9.12 -13.95
C SER A 311 5.74 -9.62 -15.14
N ASN A 312 5.42 -9.16 -16.33
CA ASN A 312 6.18 -9.40 -17.53
C ASN A 312 6.80 -8.09 -18.07
N VAL A 313 7.77 -8.22 -18.93
CA VAL A 313 8.21 -7.10 -19.76
C VAL A 313 7.40 -7.05 -21.07
N ASP A 314 7.23 -5.86 -21.62
CA ASP A 314 6.88 -5.74 -23.03
C ASP A 314 8.10 -6.18 -23.86
N MET A 315 7.97 -7.27 -24.61
CA MET A 315 9.08 -7.87 -25.37
C MET A 315 9.60 -6.99 -26.51
N LYS A 316 8.92 -5.88 -26.83
CA LYS A 316 9.36 -4.94 -27.86
C LYS A 316 10.19 -3.80 -27.29
N SER A 317 9.75 -3.20 -26.20
CA SER A 317 10.40 -2.04 -25.56
C SER A 317 11.31 -2.43 -24.40
N GLY A 318 11.11 -3.61 -23.80
CA GLY A 318 11.77 -4.02 -22.56
C GLY A 318 11.19 -3.36 -21.30
N ALA A 319 10.18 -2.50 -21.43
CA ALA A 319 9.56 -1.82 -20.31
C ALA A 319 8.72 -2.79 -19.45
N PRO A 320 8.64 -2.58 -18.12
CA PRO A 320 7.73 -3.32 -17.28
C PRO A 320 6.27 -3.09 -17.69
N ALA A 321 5.51 -4.16 -17.84
CA ALA A 321 4.08 -4.12 -18.13
C ALA A 321 3.28 -4.40 -16.86
N PHE A 322 2.33 -3.51 -16.50
CA PHE A 322 1.52 -3.62 -15.30
C PHE A 322 0.02 -3.52 -15.62
N GLY A 323 -0.81 -4.06 -14.73
CA GLY A 323 -2.25 -4.16 -14.97
C GLY A 323 -2.62 -5.16 -16.07
N THR A 324 -1.67 -6.01 -16.46
CA THR A 324 -1.80 -7.06 -17.48
C THR A 324 -2.42 -8.33 -16.92
N PRO A 325 -2.94 -9.23 -17.76
CA PRO A 325 -3.40 -10.55 -17.32
C PRO A 325 -2.32 -11.35 -16.57
N GLU A 326 -1.06 -11.22 -16.98
CA GLU A 326 0.10 -11.87 -16.38
C GLU A 326 0.34 -11.36 -14.96
N TYR A 327 0.33 -10.04 -14.76
CA TYR A 327 0.43 -9.42 -13.43
C TYR A 327 -0.70 -9.87 -12.50
N MET A 328 -1.94 -9.87 -13.01
CA MET A 328 -3.11 -10.30 -12.24
C MET A 328 -2.96 -11.76 -11.80
N ARG A 329 -2.60 -12.65 -12.71
CA ARG A 329 -2.42 -14.09 -12.42
C ARG A 329 -1.26 -14.35 -11.48
N ALA A 330 -0.11 -13.69 -11.68
CA ALA A 330 1.01 -13.79 -10.75
C ALA A 330 0.63 -13.37 -9.32
N THR A 331 -0.13 -12.27 -9.18
CA THR A 331 -0.64 -11.81 -7.89
C THR A 331 -1.57 -12.85 -7.23
N GLN A 332 -2.50 -13.42 -7.97
CA GLN A 332 -3.43 -14.45 -7.46
C GLN A 332 -2.69 -15.74 -7.08
N MET A 333 -1.76 -16.22 -7.93
CA MET A 333 -0.94 -17.41 -7.64
C MET A 333 -0.08 -17.21 -6.40
N THR A 334 0.59 -16.05 -6.28
CA THR A 334 1.40 -15.75 -5.09
C THR A 334 0.53 -15.65 -3.85
N GLY A 335 -0.66 -15.06 -3.93
CA GLY A 335 -1.60 -15.01 -2.81
C GLY A 335 -2.02 -16.40 -2.32
N GLN A 336 -2.29 -17.34 -3.23
CA GLN A 336 -2.60 -18.72 -2.88
C GLN A 336 -1.41 -19.42 -2.20
N LEU A 337 -0.18 -19.22 -2.71
CA LEU A 337 1.04 -19.79 -2.14
C LEU A 337 1.37 -19.21 -0.76
N VAL A 338 1.22 -17.89 -0.58
CA VAL A 338 1.49 -17.22 0.70
C VAL A 338 0.51 -17.68 1.79
N ARG A 339 -0.78 -17.90 1.44
CA ARG A 339 -1.75 -18.54 2.35
C ARG A 339 -1.38 -19.98 2.69
N TYR A 340 -0.81 -20.75 1.75
CA TYR A 340 -0.29 -22.09 2.03
C TYR A 340 0.78 -22.06 3.13
N TYR A 341 1.63 -20.99 3.16
CA TYR A 341 2.63 -20.79 4.23
C TYR A 341 2.08 -20.06 5.46
N LYS A 342 0.79 -19.70 5.48
CA LYS A 342 0.14 -18.96 6.57
C LYS A 342 0.80 -17.62 6.89
N LEU A 343 1.23 -16.89 5.87
CA LEU A 343 1.86 -15.58 6.00
C LEU A 343 0.98 -14.48 5.42
N PRO A 344 1.12 -13.23 5.87
CA PRO A 344 0.47 -12.08 5.25
C PRO A 344 1.04 -11.80 3.85
N LEU A 345 0.17 -11.34 2.96
CA LEU A 345 0.50 -10.98 1.58
C LEU A 345 0.56 -9.46 1.37
N ARG A 346 1.58 -8.98 0.70
CA ARG A 346 1.67 -7.64 0.13
C ARG A 346 1.57 -7.70 -1.41
N SER A 347 0.75 -6.85 -2.02
CA SER A 347 0.69 -6.65 -3.47
C SER A 347 0.80 -5.17 -3.83
N SER A 348 0.50 -4.78 -5.08
CA SER A 348 0.63 -3.38 -5.53
C SER A 348 -0.52 -2.97 -6.45
N GLY A 349 -0.92 -1.69 -6.35
CA GLY A 349 -1.82 -1.02 -7.29
C GLY A 349 -1.01 -0.23 -8.31
N VAL A 350 -0.62 -0.83 -9.43
CA VAL A 350 0.35 -0.29 -10.37
C VAL A 350 -0.19 -0.19 -11.79
N CYS A 351 0.39 0.71 -12.59
CA CYS A 351 0.12 0.86 -14.02
C CYS A 351 1.40 1.20 -14.80
N ALA A 352 1.38 0.98 -16.12
CA ALA A 352 2.45 1.36 -17.03
C ALA A 352 2.18 2.70 -17.74
N ALA A 353 0.96 3.22 -17.70
CA ALA A 353 0.54 4.46 -18.34
C ALA A 353 1.37 5.67 -17.89
N ASN A 354 1.61 6.60 -18.82
CA ASN A 354 2.48 7.77 -18.61
C ASN A 354 1.77 8.99 -18.01
N VAL A 355 0.44 9.06 -18.12
CA VAL A 355 -0.40 10.17 -17.67
C VAL A 355 -1.69 9.64 -17.06
N PRO A 356 -2.41 10.43 -16.23
CA PRO A 356 -3.66 10.02 -15.57
C PRO A 356 -4.85 10.01 -16.54
N ASP A 357 -4.90 9.04 -17.43
CA ASP A 357 -5.93 8.86 -18.46
C ASP A 357 -6.70 7.54 -18.29
N GLY A 358 -7.45 7.15 -19.33
CA GLY A 358 -8.19 5.90 -19.36
C GLY A 358 -7.28 4.68 -19.16
N GLN A 359 -6.10 4.65 -19.82
CA GLN A 359 -5.14 3.54 -19.66
C GLN A 359 -4.69 3.40 -18.21
N ALA A 360 -4.29 4.49 -17.58
CA ALA A 360 -3.85 4.48 -16.20
C ALA A 360 -4.92 3.89 -15.27
N MET A 361 -6.20 4.24 -15.52
CA MET A 361 -7.30 3.78 -14.66
C MET A 361 -7.64 2.31 -14.84
N TRP A 362 -7.66 1.77 -16.08
CA TRP A 362 -7.95 0.33 -16.21
C TRP A 362 -6.79 -0.54 -15.73
N GLU A 363 -5.54 -0.16 -15.98
CA GLU A 363 -4.37 -0.90 -15.51
C GLU A 363 -4.32 -0.93 -13.97
N THR A 364 -4.52 0.23 -13.32
CA THR A 364 -4.60 0.30 -11.86
C THR A 364 -5.79 -0.47 -11.30
N SER A 365 -6.98 -0.35 -11.91
CA SER A 365 -8.16 -1.10 -11.48
C SER A 365 -7.93 -2.61 -11.58
N ASN A 366 -7.32 -3.10 -12.66
CA ASN A 366 -6.95 -4.51 -12.80
C ASN A 366 -5.99 -4.96 -11.68
N SER A 367 -4.97 -4.14 -11.37
CA SER A 367 -4.01 -4.43 -10.31
C SER A 367 -4.65 -4.45 -8.93
N LEU A 368 -5.54 -3.49 -8.64
CA LEU A 368 -6.28 -3.40 -7.37
C LEU A 368 -7.25 -4.57 -7.22
N TRP A 369 -8.02 -4.91 -8.27
CA TRP A 369 -8.95 -6.05 -8.21
C TRP A 369 -8.21 -7.39 -8.13
N ALA A 370 -7.05 -7.54 -8.78
CA ALA A 370 -6.21 -8.72 -8.57
C ALA A 370 -5.76 -8.84 -7.10
N SER A 371 -5.45 -7.70 -6.46
CA SER A 371 -5.12 -7.65 -5.02
C SER A 371 -6.31 -8.05 -4.14
N VAL A 372 -7.51 -7.57 -4.44
CA VAL A 372 -8.74 -7.98 -3.75
C VAL A 372 -8.96 -9.48 -3.90
N GLN A 373 -8.89 -9.98 -5.13
CA GLN A 373 -9.13 -11.39 -5.46
C GLN A 373 -8.06 -12.33 -4.89
N SER A 374 -6.84 -11.86 -4.69
CA SER A 374 -5.76 -12.66 -4.10
C SER A 374 -5.82 -12.77 -2.58
N GLY A 375 -6.70 -12.01 -1.91
CA GLY A 375 -6.74 -11.93 -0.45
C GLY A 375 -5.54 -11.17 0.13
N THR A 376 -5.07 -10.14 -0.56
CA THR A 376 -3.94 -9.30 -0.13
C THR A 376 -4.24 -8.54 1.16
N ASN A 377 -3.26 -8.48 2.06
CA ASN A 377 -3.35 -7.73 3.32
C ASN A 377 -2.79 -6.30 3.23
N MET A 378 -1.83 -6.06 2.35
CA MET A 378 -1.27 -4.72 2.11
C MET A 378 -1.14 -4.48 0.60
N VAL A 379 -1.84 -3.48 0.09
CA VAL A 379 -1.70 -3.01 -1.29
C VAL A 379 -0.82 -1.77 -1.30
N TYR A 380 0.44 -1.96 -1.70
CA TYR A 380 1.40 -0.87 -1.86
C TYR A 380 1.15 -0.14 -3.19
N HIS A 381 1.61 1.09 -3.32
CA HIS A 381 1.39 1.89 -4.54
C HIS A 381 -0.10 2.02 -4.93
N ALA A 382 -1.00 1.96 -3.95
CA ALA A 382 -2.44 1.95 -4.21
C ALA A 382 -2.97 3.25 -4.80
N ALA A 383 -2.24 4.37 -4.65
CA ALA A 383 -2.63 5.67 -5.19
C ALA A 383 -1.42 6.47 -5.68
N GLY A 384 -1.52 7.02 -6.91
CA GLY A 384 -0.58 8.00 -7.46
C GLY A 384 0.50 7.46 -8.39
N TRP A 385 0.53 6.17 -8.72
CA TRP A 385 1.57 5.51 -9.52
C TRP A 385 1.35 5.67 -11.03
N LEU A 386 2.40 6.05 -11.77
CA LEU A 386 2.45 6.14 -13.24
C LEU A 386 3.81 5.66 -13.79
N GLU A 387 3.89 5.44 -15.11
CA GLU A 387 5.09 5.10 -15.89
C GLU A 387 5.90 3.95 -15.26
N GLY A 388 5.21 2.86 -14.89
CA GLY A 388 5.92 1.70 -14.30
C GLY A 388 6.71 2.01 -13.01
N GLY A 389 6.41 3.11 -12.31
CA GLY A 389 7.08 3.56 -11.09
C GLY A 389 8.07 4.69 -11.27
N LEU A 390 8.13 5.30 -12.43
CA LEU A 390 9.02 6.42 -12.69
C LEU A 390 8.37 7.79 -12.44
N ILE A 391 7.04 7.84 -12.28
CA ILE A 391 6.28 9.07 -12.04
C ILE A 391 5.27 8.87 -10.90
N ALA A 392 5.13 9.89 -10.05
CA ALA A 392 3.98 10.09 -9.16
C ALA A 392 3.14 11.28 -9.63
N SER A 393 1.80 11.19 -9.55
CA SER A 393 0.89 12.28 -9.91
C SER A 393 -0.15 12.52 -8.83
N PRO A 394 -0.36 13.79 -8.38
CA PRO A 394 -1.41 14.13 -7.42
C PRO A 394 -2.82 13.93 -7.99
N GLU A 395 -3.04 14.18 -9.29
CA GLU A 395 -4.32 13.89 -9.94
C GLU A 395 -4.60 12.39 -9.94
N LYS A 396 -3.60 11.59 -10.35
CA LYS A 396 -3.71 10.13 -10.31
C LYS A 396 -3.96 9.62 -8.89
N PHE A 397 -3.33 10.21 -7.88
CA PHE A 397 -3.53 9.88 -6.48
C PHE A 397 -5.02 10.02 -6.09
N ILE A 398 -5.64 11.14 -6.45
CA ILE A 398 -7.05 11.42 -6.14
C ILE A 398 -7.98 10.49 -6.92
N MET A 399 -7.67 10.24 -8.21
CA MET A 399 -8.43 9.30 -9.04
C MET A 399 -8.38 7.88 -8.48
N ASP A 400 -7.22 7.43 -8.02
CA ASP A 400 -7.06 6.13 -7.38
C ASP A 400 -7.81 6.05 -6.04
N CYS A 401 -7.79 7.12 -5.23
CA CYS A 401 -8.53 7.17 -3.98
C CYS A 401 -10.04 7.00 -4.17
N GLU A 402 -10.61 7.46 -5.29
CA GLU A 402 -12.00 7.13 -5.65
C GLU A 402 -12.19 5.61 -5.79
N VAL A 403 -11.29 4.93 -6.52
CA VAL A 403 -11.35 3.47 -6.69
C VAL A 403 -11.18 2.74 -5.35
N LEU A 404 -10.26 3.20 -4.50
CA LEU A 404 -10.05 2.62 -3.18
C LEU A 404 -11.28 2.78 -2.28
N GLN A 405 -11.95 3.92 -2.31
CA GLN A 405 -13.19 4.13 -1.57
C GLN A 405 -14.32 3.24 -2.12
N MET A 406 -14.39 3.04 -3.44
CA MET A 406 -15.34 2.09 -4.06
C MET A 406 -15.08 0.65 -3.58
N ILE A 407 -13.82 0.22 -3.51
CA ILE A 407 -13.45 -1.11 -2.97
C ILE A 407 -13.85 -1.25 -1.50
N GLN A 408 -13.61 -0.24 -0.68
CA GLN A 408 -14.05 -0.25 0.73
C GLN A 408 -15.57 -0.39 0.85
N ARG A 409 -16.31 0.34 0.01
CA ARG A 409 -17.78 0.24 -0.01
C ARG A 409 -18.26 -1.10 -0.54
N TYR A 410 -17.55 -1.67 -1.52
CA TYR A 410 -17.86 -3.00 -2.04
C TYR A 410 -17.79 -4.07 -0.93
N PHE A 411 -16.79 -4.00 -0.05
CA PHE A 411 -16.69 -4.93 1.08
C PHE A 411 -17.85 -4.80 2.08
N GLU A 412 -18.39 -3.60 2.27
CA GLU A 412 -19.58 -3.38 3.11
C GLU A 412 -20.84 -3.92 2.46
N ALA A 413 -20.99 -3.68 1.17
CA ALA A 413 -22.15 -4.14 0.42
C ALA A 413 -22.25 -5.67 0.36
N ALA A 414 -21.14 -6.39 0.59
CA ALA A 414 -21.13 -7.85 0.63
C ALA A 414 -21.79 -8.43 1.89
N THR A 415 -22.09 -7.62 2.90
CA THR A 415 -22.94 -8.04 4.03
C THR A 415 -24.42 -7.98 3.66
N TYR A 416 -24.79 -8.62 2.54
CA TYR A 416 -26.19 -8.77 2.18
C TYR A 416 -26.88 -9.68 3.21
N ALA A 417 -27.62 -9.09 4.13
CA ALA A 417 -28.61 -9.83 4.86
C ALA A 417 -29.75 -10.15 3.88
N THR A 418 -30.08 -11.40 3.73
CA THR A 418 -31.20 -11.84 2.87
C THR A 418 -32.42 -12.09 3.74
N THR A 419 -32.82 -11.07 4.50
CA THR A 419 -34.06 -11.10 5.28
C THR A 419 -35.23 -10.71 4.37
N GLU A 420 -36.46 -10.98 4.82
CA GLU A 420 -37.65 -10.54 4.07
C GLU A 420 -37.70 -9.02 3.91
N ASP A 421 -37.22 -8.27 4.90
CA ASP A 421 -37.08 -6.81 4.84
C ASP A 421 -36.09 -6.36 3.75
N ASP A 422 -34.97 -7.08 3.59
CA ASP A 422 -33.97 -6.75 2.54
C ASP A 422 -34.50 -7.10 1.14
N ILE A 423 -35.29 -8.17 1.02
CA ILE A 423 -35.97 -8.56 -0.23
C ILE A 423 -37.06 -7.55 -0.57
N ALA A 424 -37.61 -6.85 0.44
CA ALA A 424 -38.61 -5.79 0.30
C ALA A 424 -39.89 -6.22 -0.44
N ILE A 425 -40.39 -7.41 -0.19
CA ILE A 425 -41.56 -8.01 -0.86
C ILE A 425 -42.79 -7.09 -0.75
N GLU A 426 -43.01 -6.43 0.41
CA GLU A 426 -44.15 -5.50 0.56
C GLU A 426 -44.01 -4.29 -0.36
N ALA A 427 -42.83 -3.70 -0.51
CA ALA A 427 -42.59 -2.60 -1.43
C ALA A 427 -42.78 -3.05 -2.91
N ILE A 428 -42.41 -4.30 -3.23
CA ILE A 428 -42.65 -4.88 -4.56
C ILE A 428 -44.15 -5.05 -4.80
N ARG A 429 -44.89 -5.52 -3.81
CA ARG A 429 -46.34 -5.69 -3.88
C ARG A 429 -47.06 -4.35 -4.06
N ASP A 430 -46.68 -3.32 -3.28
CA ASP A 430 -47.27 -2.00 -3.30
C ASP A 430 -47.08 -1.29 -4.66
N VAL A 431 -45.90 -1.47 -5.28
CA VAL A 431 -45.61 -0.87 -6.59
C VAL A 431 -46.27 -1.63 -7.74
N GLY A 432 -46.29 -2.96 -7.65
CA GLY A 432 -46.85 -3.82 -8.69
C GLY A 432 -46.15 -3.71 -10.04
N PRO A 433 -46.73 -4.38 -11.06
CA PRO A 433 -46.20 -4.33 -12.42
C PRO A 433 -46.24 -2.91 -13.03
N SER A 434 -45.11 -2.51 -13.64
CA SER A 434 -44.94 -1.22 -14.36
C SER A 434 -44.96 0.05 -13.49
N GLY A 435 -44.91 -0.07 -12.17
CA GLY A 435 -44.77 1.07 -11.27
C GLY A 435 -43.32 1.55 -11.10
N HIS A 436 -43.08 2.45 -10.16
CA HIS A 436 -41.75 2.94 -9.80
C HIS A 436 -41.61 3.10 -8.28
N TYR A 437 -40.36 2.95 -7.78
CA TYR A 437 -40.08 2.87 -6.34
C TYR A 437 -39.76 4.21 -5.68
N PHE A 438 -39.57 5.32 -6.42
CA PHE A 438 -39.11 6.59 -5.87
C PHE A 438 -39.98 7.12 -4.71
N GLY A 439 -41.30 6.87 -4.78
CA GLY A 439 -42.27 7.33 -3.77
C GLY A 439 -42.52 6.35 -2.63
N THR A 440 -41.92 5.14 -2.64
CA THR A 440 -42.18 4.14 -1.60
C THR A 440 -41.51 4.51 -0.28
N PRO A 441 -42.12 4.18 0.87
CA PRO A 441 -41.47 4.36 2.17
C PRO A 441 -40.13 3.65 2.25
N HIS A 442 -39.99 2.48 1.62
CA HIS A 442 -38.75 1.72 1.54
C HIS A 442 -37.62 2.53 0.90
N THR A 443 -37.86 3.16 -0.27
CA THR A 443 -36.87 4.01 -0.94
C THR A 443 -36.61 5.31 -0.15
N GLN A 444 -37.68 5.97 0.33
CA GLN A 444 -37.58 7.25 1.02
C GLN A 444 -36.78 7.18 2.33
N SER A 445 -36.81 6.06 3.02
CA SER A 445 -36.02 5.85 4.24
C SER A 445 -34.54 5.56 3.98
N ARG A 446 -34.17 5.19 2.75
CA ARG A 446 -32.83 4.65 2.42
C ARG A 446 -32.08 5.42 1.34
N TYR A 447 -32.72 6.30 0.56
CA TYR A 447 -32.14 6.89 -0.66
C TYR A 447 -30.84 7.69 -0.42
N THR A 448 -30.58 8.17 0.79
CA THR A 448 -29.36 8.91 1.14
C THR A 448 -28.19 8.01 1.55
N THR A 449 -28.43 6.75 1.87
CA THR A 449 -27.43 5.83 2.46
C THR A 449 -27.30 4.50 1.72
N ALA A 450 -28.29 4.16 0.85
CA ALA A 450 -28.35 2.85 0.20
C ALA A 450 -27.18 2.61 -0.76
N PHE A 451 -26.75 3.66 -1.47
CA PHE A 451 -25.78 3.53 -2.54
C PHE A 451 -24.49 4.31 -2.25
N TYR A 452 -23.42 3.87 -2.90
CA TYR A 452 -22.16 4.60 -2.91
C TYR A 452 -22.34 6.02 -3.47
N ALA A 453 -21.75 6.99 -2.82
CA ALA A 453 -21.70 8.38 -3.27
C ALA A 453 -20.25 8.73 -3.66
N PRO A 454 -19.95 8.95 -4.96
CA PRO A 454 -18.61 9.30 -5.39
C PRO A 454 -18.27 10.73 -4.97
N PHE A 455 -16.99 10.97 -4.73
CA PHE A 455 -16.49 12.34 -4.53
C PHE A 455 -15.93 12.94 -5.83
N LEU A 456 -15.48 12.11 -6.78
CA LEU A 456 -14.84 12.52 -8.03
C LEU A 456 -15.68 12.21 -9.27
N ALA A 457 -16.32 11.02 -9.34
CA ALA A 457 -17.11 10.61 -10.50
C ALA A 457 -18.35 11.49 -10.69
N ASP A 458 -18.70 11.78 -11.95
CA ASP A 458 -19.89 12.54 -12.34
C ASP A 458 -20.85 11.63 -13.11
N TRP A 459 -22.03 11.38 -12.51
CA TRP A 459 -23.08 10.49 -13.08
C TRP A 459 -24.22 11.26 -13.73
N ARG A 460 -24.07 12.58 -13.86
CA ARG A 460 -25.09 13.40 -14.53
C ARG A 460 -25.13 13.10 -16.02
N ASN A 461 -26.26 13.46 -16.68
CA ASN A 461 -26.35 13.35 -18.12
C ASN A 461 -25.40 14.34 -18.83
N TYR A 462 -25.16 14.12 -20.11
CA TYR A 462 -24.22 14.90 -20.91
C TYR A 462 -24.51 16.40 -20.87
N GLU A 463 -25.80 16.79 -21.01
CA GLU A 463 -26.21 18.19 -21.04
C GLU A 463 -25.91 18.91 -19.72
N ALA A 464 -26.20 18.28 -18.59
CA ALA A 464 -25.89 18.84 -17.26
C ALA A 464 -24.37 18.93 -17.02
N TRP A 465 -23.61 17.90 -17.42
CA TRP A 465 -22.16 17.91 -17.36
C TRP A 465 -21.55 19.01 -18.26
N ASN A 466 -22.08 19.16 -19.49
CA ASN A 466 -21.59 20.15 -20.44
C ASN A 466 -21.89 21.60 -19.99
N ILE A 467 -23.08 21.86 -19.45
CA ILE A 467 -23.45 23.17 -18.88
C ILE A 467 -22.53 23.55 -17.71
N ASP A 468 -22.07 22.58 -16.94
CA ASP A 468 -21.22 22.76 -15.76
C ASP A 468 -19.72 22.81 -16.10
N GLY A 469 -19.38 23.02 -17.38
CA GLY A 469 -18.03 23.25 -17.87
C GLY A 469 -17.30 22.04 -18.44
N ALA A 470 -17.96 20.91 -18.63
CA ALA A 470 -17.47 19.71 -19.34
C ALA A 470 -16.10 19.19 -18.85
N MET A 471 -15.82 19.33 -17.56
CA MET A 471 -14.52 18.97 -16.99
C MET A 471 -14.27 17.46 -17.02
N TRP A 472 -13.10 17.08 -17.48
CA TRP A 472 -12.62 15.70 -17.44
C TRP A 472 -12.25 15.29 -16.01
N THR A 473 -12.16 13.99 -15.76
CA THR A 473 -11.89 13.46 -14.42
C THR A 473 -10.57 13.97 -13.85
N ALA A 474 -9.50 14.01 -14.66
CA ALA A 474 -8.20 14.52 -14.22
C ALA A 474 -8.26 16.02 -13.87
N GLU A 475 -9.04 16.84 -14.61
CA GLU A 475 -9.23 18.27 -14.30
C GLU A 475 -9.98 18.48 -12.99
N ARG A 476 -11.00 17.65 -12.71
CA ARG A 476 -11.70 17.68 -11.41
C ARG A 476 -10.77 17.26 -10.28
N ALA A 477 -9.94 16.22 -10.48
CA ALA A 477 -8.94 15.79 -9.53
C ALA A 477 -7.90 16.87 -9.25
N HIS A 478 -7.47 17.60 -10.28
CA HIS A 478 -6.54 18.74 -10.13
C HIS A 478 -7.14 19.87 -9.27
N LYS A 479 -8.39 20.25 -9.52
CA LYS A 479 -9.09 21.24 -8.67
C LYS A 479 -9.20 20.78 -7.21
N MET A 480 -9.49 19.50 -7.00
CA MET A 480 -9.52 18.92 -5.65
C MET A 480 -8.15 18.94 -4.99
N TYR A 481 -7.08 18.59 -5.73
CA TYR A 481 -5.71 18.69 -5.24
C TYR A 481 -5.40 20.10 -4.71
N LYS A 482 -5.65 21.14 -5.52
CA LYS A 482 -5.41 22.54 -5.11
C LYS A 482 -6.24 22.94 -3.87
N ALA A 483 -7.49 22.53 -3.82
CA ALA A 483 -8.35 22.84 -2.69
C ALA A 483 -7.93 22.11 -1.41
N ILE A 484 -7.53 20.83 -1.50
CA ILE A 484 -6.99 20.06 -0.38
C ILE A 484 -5.72 20.72 0.16
N MET A 485 -4.79 21.13 -0.72
CA MET A 485 -3.57 21.81 -0.29
C MET A 485 -3.86 23.12 0.45
N ALA A 486 -4.90 23.84 0.05
CA ALA A 486 -5.27 25.13 0.65
C ALA A 486 -5.92 24.97 2.05
N GLU A 487 -6.63 23.87 2.30
CA GLU A 487 -7.33 23.64 3.58
C GLU A 487 -6.59 22.71 4.55
N PHE A 488 -5.48 22.06 4.10
CA PHE A 488 -4.79 21.05 4.88
C PHE A 488 -4.29 21.58 6.22
N VAL A 489 -4.64 20.87 7.28
CA VAL A 489 -4.11 21.08 8.62
C VAL A 489 -3.45 19.77 9.08
N PRO A 490 -2.17 19.80 9.50
CA PRO A 490 -1.52 18.59 9.99
C PRO A 490 -2.16 18.11 11.30
N PRO A 491 -2.11 16.79 11.58
CA PRO A 491 -2.60 16.25 12.84
C PRO A 491 -1.75 16.75 14.02
N GLU A 492 -2.37 16.92 15.16
CA GLU A 492 -1.69 17.35 16.38
C GLU A 492 -0.55 16.39 16.78
N MET A 493 0.53 16.96 17.25
CA MET A 493 1.66 16.25 17.82
C MET A 493 2.05 16.92 19.15
N ASN A 494 2.43 16.11 20.14
CA ASN A 494 2.93 16.65 21.40
C ASN A 494 4.15 17.55 21.15
N GLY A 495 4.13 18.77 21.70
CA GLY A 495 5.17 19.78 21.45
C GLY A 495 6.56 19.37 21.92
N ASP A 496 6.65 18.66 23.07
CA ASP A 496 7.93 18.17 23.60
C ASP A 496 8.50 17.08 22.68
N HIS A 497 7.68 16.15 22.22
CA HIS A 497 8.11 15.10 21.28
C HIS A 497 8.56 15.69 19.93
N GLN A 498 7.87 16.73 19.45
CA GLN A 498 8.26 17.40 18.22
C GLN A 498 9.59 18.15 18.37
N GLU A 499 9.83 18.76 19.54
CA GLU A 499 11.09 19.44 19.82
C GLU A 499 12.25 18.45 19.99
N ASP A 500 12.03 17.31 20.65
CA ASP A 500 13.03 16.23 20.76
C ASP A 500 13.39 15.68 19.38
N LEU A 501 12.39 15.44 18.54
CA LEU A 501 12.61 15.00 17.17
C LEU A 501 13.40 16.02 16.35
N ARG A 502 13.07 17.33 16.48
CA ARG A 502 13.78 18.42 15.80
C ARG A 502 15.25 18.51 16.24
N ARG A 503 15.51 18.40 17.54
CA ARG A 503 16.87 18.42 18.10
C ARG A 503 17.69 17.22 17.61
N PHE A 504 17.09 16.04 17.56
CA PHE A 504 17.74 14.84 17.04
C PHE A 504 18.14 15.03 15.56
N VAL A 505 17.20 15.46 14.71
CA VAL A 505 17.45 15.71 13.28
C VAL A 505 18.56 16.74 13.08
N ALA A 506 18.51 17.86 13.82
CA ALA A 506 19.54 18.90 13.74
C ALA A 506 20.94 18.36 14.12
N LYS A 507 21.01 17.57 15.19
CA LYS A 507 22.26 16.93 15.63
C LYS A 507 22.80 15.98 14.57
N ARG A 508 21.97 15.06 14.05
CA ARG A 508 22.39 14.09 13.03
C ARG A 508 22.87 14.77 11.73
N LYS A 509 22.23 15.88 11.34
CA LYS A 509 22.67 16.67 10.18
C LYS A 509 24.03 17.32 10.43
N GLN A 510 24.32 17.82 11.64
CA GLN A 510 25.63 18.35 11.99
C GLN A 510 26.72 17.26 11.99
N GLU A 511 26.38 16.03 12.34
CA GLU A 511 27.26 14.86 12.29
C GLU A 511 27.48 14.35 10.85
N GLY A 512 26.77 14.89 9.84
CA GLY A 512 26.90 14.51 8.43
C GLY A 512 25.84 13.51 7.94
N GLY A 513 24.92 13.09 8.79
CA GLY A 513 23.86 12.13 8.44
C GLY A 513 24.38 10.69 8.34
N ALA A 514 23.93 9.96 7.32
CA ALA A 514 24.32 8.58 7.06
C ALA A 514 25.19 8.47 5.78
N PRO A 515 26.10 7.49 5.69
CA PRO A 515 26.91 7.23 4.50
C PRO A 515 26.04 7.06 3.24
N THR A 516 26.57 7.46 2.10
CA THR A 516 25.94 7.28 0.79
C THR A 516 26.48 6.09 0.03
N ASP A 517 27.63 5.56 0.44
CA ASP A 517 28.30 4.42 -0.16
C ASP A 517 28.13 3.18 0.74
N PHE A 518 27.90 2.02 0.11
CA PHE A 518 27.69 0.73 0.78
C PHE A 518 28.64 -0.34 0.26
#